data_bfe919a07709e40b1664ca49ae20c79e
#
_entry.id   bfe919a07709e40b1664ca49ae20c79e
#
_cell.length_a   1.000
_cell.length_b   1.000
_cell.length_c   1.000
_cell.angle_alpha   90.00
_cell.angle_beta   90.00
_cell.angle_gamma   90.00
#
_symmetry.space_group_name_H-M   'P 1'
#
loop_
_entity.id
_entity.type
_entity.pdbx_description
1 polymer ?
#
loop_
_entity_poly.entity_id
_entity_poly.type
_entity_poly.pdbx_seq_one_letter_code
_entity_poly.pdbx_strand_id
1 'polypeptide(L)'
;EDIVQIIGGRVECAEYALCGTQELAENTVRALNGKKAVLLANHGAVCWGKNLAEALLAAEILEKAAQIAVICAGTGNKVYELSCEDVDVMHDFYEKHYSKRQQGEE
;
A
#
# COMPACT_ATOMS: atom_id res chain seq x y z
N GLU A 1 10.31 -2.09 4.75
CA GLU A 1 9.82 -3.49 4.73
C GLU A 1 8.35 -3.60 5.12
N ASP A 2 7.87 -2.83 6.08
CA ASP A 2 6.46 -2.89 6.53
C ASP A 2 5.47 -2.70 5.37
N ILE A 3 5.77 -1.79 4.45
CA ILE A 3 4.89 -1.52 3.30
C ILE A 3 4.77 -2.73 2.38
N VAL A 4 5.86 -3.46 2.15
CA VAL A 4 5.80 -4.64 1.28
C VAL A 4 5.11 -5.82 1.95
N GLN A 5 5.26 -5.98 3.26
CA GLN A 5 4.60 -7.05 4.00
C GLN A 5 3.09 -6.85 4.07
N ILE A 6 2.66 -5.66 4.45
CA ILE A 6 1.25 -5.37 4.76
C ILE A 6 0.48 -4.95 3.51
N ILE A 7 1.03 -4.06 2.69
CA ILE A 7 0.37 -3.54 1.49
C ILE A 7 0.58 -4.43 0.27
N GLY A 8 1.71 -5.09 0.16
CA GLY A 8 1.99 -6.05 -0.89
C GLY A 8 2.97 -5.56 -1.96
N GLY A 9 3.57 -4.40 -1.78
CA GLY A 9 4.57 -3.88 -2.69
C GLY A 9 4.47 -2.39 -2.93
N ARG A 10 4.89 -1.96 -4.11
CA ARG A 10 4.90 -0.55 -4.50
C ARG A 10 3.49 0.03 -4.55
N VAL A 11 3.30 1.17 -3.91
CA VAL A 11 2.05 1.93 -3.98
C VAL A 11 2.08 2.84 -5.20
N GLU A 12 1.12 2.64 -6.10
CA GLU A 12 0.97 3.43 -7.32
C GLU A 12 0.06 4.64 -7.08
N CYS A 13 0.12 5.60 -7.99
CA CYS A 13 -0.80 6.74 -8.01
C CYS A 13 -1.75 6.57 -9.21
N ALA A 14 -3.03 6.49 -8.93
CA ALA A 14 -4.06 6.40 -9.98
C ALA A 14 -4.11 7.72 -10.75
N GLU A 15 -4.33 7.62 -12.06
CA GLU A 15 -4.53 8.79 -12.92
C GLU A 15 -5.74 9.59 -12.45
N TYR A 16 -5.61 10.91 -12.54
CA TYR A 16 -6.68 11.82 -12.15
C TYR A 16 -7.95 11.58 -12.98
N ALA A 17 -9.07 11.58 -12.29
CA ALA A 17 -10.40 11.72 -12.87
C ALA A 17 -11.28 12.49 -11.88
N LEU A 18 -12.35 13.09 -12.38
CA LEU A 18 -13.26 13.86 -11.54
C LEU A 18 -13.88 12.96 -10.46
N CYS A 19 -13.94 13.45 -9.23
CA CYS A 19 -14.53 12.69 -8.11
C CYS A 19 -16.00 12.36 -8.39
N GLY A 20 -16.43 11.17 -7.96
CA GLY A 20 -17.78 10.67 -8.22
C GLY A 20 -18.01 10.07 -9.60
N THR A 21 -16.95 9.88 -10.40
CA THR A 21 -17.06 9.30 -11.73
C THR A 21 -16.67 7.82 -11.76
N GLN A 22 -17.22 7.10 -12.71
CA GLN A 22 -16.84 5.72 -13.03
C GLN A 22 -15.37 5.63 -13.43
N GLU A 23 -14.87 6.61 -14.16
CA GLU A 23 -13.47 6.68 -14.60
C GLU A 23 -12.51 6.68 -13.39
N LEU A 24 -12.81 7.45 -12.35
CA LEU A 24 -12.00 7.47 -11.13
C LEU A 24 -11.98 6.10 -10.46
N ALA A 25 -13.13 5.43 -10.37
CA ALA A 25 -13.22 4.08 -9.80
C ALA A 25 -12.37 3.07 -10.59
N GLU A 26 -12.44 3.10 -11.91
CA GLU A 26 -11.67 2.22 -12.78
C GLU A 26 -10.17 2.49 -12.68
N ASN A 27 -9.75 3.76 -12.68
CA ASN A 27 -8.35 4.15 -12.51
C ASN A 27 -7.81 3.68 -11.16
N THR A 28 -8.62 3.80 -10.11
CA THR A 28 -8.27 3.37 -8.75
C THR A 28 -8.01 1.86 -8.69
N VAL A 29 -8.93 1.07 -9.21
CA VAL A 29 -8.79 -0.41 -9.20
C VAL A 29 -7.58 -0.86 -10.02
N ARG A 30 -7.35 -0.23 -11.16
CA ARG A 30 -6.21 -0.54 -12.01
C ARG A 30 -4.89 -0.24 -11.32
N ALA A 31 -4.76 0.94 -10.70
CA ALA A 31 -3.55 1.34 -9.99
C ALA A 31 -3.34 0.55 -8.71
N LEU A 32 -4.42 0.12 -8.04
CA LEU A 32 -4.37 -0.74 -6.87
C LEU A 32 -3.64 -2.06 -7.17
N ASN A 33 -3.94 -2.65 -8.32
CA ASN A 33 -3.25 -3.84 -8.85
C ASN A 33 -3.08 -4.96 -7.80
N GLY A 34 -4.16 -5.29 -7.08
CA GLY A 34 -4.18 -6.34 -6.07
C GLY A 34 -3.52 -5.99 -4.74
N LYS A 35 -2.95 -4.80 -4.58
CA LYS A 35 -2.34 -4.34 -3.34
C LYS A 35 -3.39 -3.69 -2.42
N LYS A 36 -3.02 -3.39 -1.19
CA LYS A 36 -3.96 -2.87 -0.18
C LYS A 36 -4.00 -1.35 -0.06
N ALA A 37 -3.22 -0.65 -0.87
CA ALA A 37 -3.20 0.82 -0.88
C ALA A 37 -2.91 1.36 -2.27
N VAL A 38 -3.47 2.53 -2.55
CA VAL A 38 -3.26 3.29 -3.79
C VAL A 38 -3.40 4.77 -3.48
N LEU A 39 -2.61 5.60 -4.14
CA LEU A 39 -2.74 7.06 -4.10
C LEU A 39 -3.67 7.50 -5.24
N LEU A 40 -4.46 8.53 -4.98
CA LEU A 40 -5.31 9.16 -5.99
C LEU A 40 -4.78 10.56 -6.27
N ALA A 41 -4.38 10.82 -7.50
CA ALA A 41 -3.85 12.12 -7.91
C ALA A 41 -4.83 13.24 -7.55
N ASN A 42 -4.32 14.28 -6.86
CA ASN A 42 -5.08 15.45 -6.42
C ASN A 42 -6.23 15.16 -5.46
N HIS A 43 -6.27 13.99 -4.84
CA HIS A 43 -7.38 13.57 -3.98
C HIS A 43 -6.91 13.07 -2.61
N GLY A 44 -6.17 11.98 -2.58
CA GLY A 44 -5.74 11.34 -1.34
C GLY A 44 -5.32 9.89 -1.56
N ALA A 45 -5.77 9.02 -0.67
CA ALA A 45 -5.43 7.59 -0.72
C ALA A 45 -6.64 6.71 -0.46
N VAL A 46 -6.59 5.49 -0.99
CA VAL A 46 -7.57 4.43 -0.69
C VAL A 46 -6.80 3.24 -0.14
N CYS A 47 -7.26 2.73 0.99
CA CYS A 47 -6.74 1.51 1.60
C CYS A 47 -7.89 0.54 1.84
N TRP A 48 -7.61 -0.74 1.79
CA TRP A 48 -8.61 -1.77 2.05
C TRP A 48 -7.99 -2.95 2.80
N GLY A 49 -8.81 -3.80 3.30
CA GLY A 49 -8.42 -5.02 4.00
C GLY A 49 -9.62 -5.92 4.22
N LYS A 50 -9.40 -7.08 4.84
CA LYS A 50 -10.45 -8.05 5.13
C LYS A 50 -11.47 -7.50 6.15
N ASN A 51 -11.04 -6.54 6.95
CA ASN A 51 -11.85 -5.84 7.95
C ASN A 51 -11.30 -4.43 8.15
N LEU A 52 -11.99 -3.61 8.95
CA LEU A 52 -11.59 -2.23 9.19
C LEU A 52 -10.23 -2.12 9.90
N ALA A 53 -9.91 -3.05 10.80
CA ALA A 53 -8.63 -3.05 11.49
C ALA A 53 -7.46 -3.24 10.51
N GLU A 54 -7.59 -4.15 9.56
CA GLU A 54 -6.58 -4.37 8.53
C GLU A 54 -6.48 -3.18 7.57
N ALA A 55 -7.60 -2.60 7.18
CA ALA A 55 -7.62 -1.39 6.34
C ALA A 55 -6.95 -0.20 7.06
N LEU A 56 -7.21 -0.02 8.35
CA LEU A 56 -6.58 1.03 9.15
C LEU A 56 -5.07 0.81 9.27
N LEU A 57 -4.65 -0.43 9.49
CA LEU A 57 -3.22 -0.77 9.54
C LEU A 57 -2.53 -0.43 8.22
N ALA A 58 -3.15 -0.75 7.09
CA ALA A 58 -2.62 -0.38 5.77
C ALA A 58 -2.49 1.14 5.63
N ALA A 59 -3.46 1.91 6.10
CA ALA A 59 -3.44 3.37 6.07
C ALA A 59 -2.31 3.95 6.95
N GLU A 60 -2.12 3.42 8.15
CA GLU A 60 -1.04 3.84 9.05
C GLU A 60 0.34 3.54 8.47
N ILE A 61 0.52 2.37 7.88
CA ILE A 61 1.78 1.99 7.23
C ILE A 61 2.04 2.85 6.00
N LEU A 62 1.02 3.13 5.20
CA LEU A 62 1.13 4.02 4.04
C LEU A 62 1.59 5.43 4.47
N GLU A 63 1.00 5.99 5.50
CA GLU A 63 1.37 7.32 6.02
C GLU A 63 2.83 7.34 6.49
N LYS A 64 3.23 6.36 7.27
CA LYS A 64 4.61 6.22 7.75
C LYS A 64 5.60 6.09 6.59
N ALA A 65 5.30 5.24 5.61
CA ALA A 65 6.15 5.03 4.45
C ALA A 65 6.27 6.30 3.59
N ALA A 66 5.18 7.04 3.43
CA ALA A 66 5.18 8.32 2.72
C ALA A 66 6.06 9.36 3.41
N GLN A 67 5.98 9.47 4.73
CA GLN A 67 6.85 10.36 5.51
C GLN A 67 8.33 10.00 5.32
N ILE A 68 8.67 8.72 5.42
CA ILE A 68 10.04 8.25 5.21
C ILE A 68 10.51 8.56 3.79
N ALA A 69 9.67 8.32 2.78
CA ALA A 69 10.00 8.60 1.39
C ALA A 69 10.30 10.09 1.14
N VAL A 70 9.50 10.98 1.72
CA VAL A 70 9.69 12.43 1.61
C VAL A 70 10.99 12.86 2.29
N ILE A 71 11.28 12.33 3.47
CA ILE A 71 12.53 12.62 4.19
C ILE A 71 13.74 12.12 3.38
N CYS A 72 13.69 10.90 2.87
CA CYS A 72 14.76 10.33 2.07
C CYS A 72 15.00 11.13 0.77
N ALA A 73 13.94 11.54 0.10
CA ALA A 73 14.04 12.37 -1.11
C ALA A 73 14.74 13.69 -0.82
N GLY A 74 14.52 14.28 0.36
CA GLY A 74 15.17 15.52 0.79
C GLY A 74 16.67 15.39 1.04
N THR A 75 17.21 14.18 1.24
CA THR A 75 18.65 13.98 1.45
C THR A 75 19.45 13.97 0.15
N GLY A 76 18.81 13.75 -0.99
CA GLY A 76 19.48 13.58 -2.28
C GLY A 76 20.25 12.26 -2.44
N ASN A 77 20.19 11.38 -1.45
CA ASN A 77 20.87 10.09 -1.50
C ASN A 77 20.06 9.05 -2.27
N LYS A 78 20.74 8.03 -2.75
CA LYS A 78 20.13 6.92 -3.48
C LYS A 78 19.23 6.09 -2.55
N VAL A 79 18.05 5.77 -3.05
CA VAL A 79 17.14 4.81 -2.40
C VAL A 79 17.45 3.40 -2.93
N TYR A 80 17.57 2.43 -2.01
CA TYR A 80 17.78 1.03 -2.35
C TYR A 80 16.44 0.30 -2.34
N GLU A 81 16.03 -0.20 -3.49
CA GLU A 81 14.78 -0.92 -3.66
C GLU A 81 14.98 -2.42 -3.34
N LEU A 82 13.94 -3.03 -2.75
CA LEU A 82 13.90 -4.48 -2.56
C LEU A 82 13.60 -5.15 -3.90
N SER A 83 14.13 -6.37 -4.10
CA SER A 83 13.80 -7.16 -5.28
C SER A 83 12.33 -7.59 -5.27
N CYS A 84 11.75 -7.81 -6.46
CA CYS A 84 10.38 -8.32 -6.56
C CYS A 84 10.21 -9.66 -5.85
N GLU A 85 11.23 -10.51 -5.90
CA GLU A 85 11.23 -11.82 -5.24
C GLU A 85 11.15 -11.67 -3.72
N ASP A 86 11.94 -10.78 -3.12
CA ASP A 86 11.91 -10.53 -1.68
C ASP A 86 10.59 -9.91 -1.24
N VAL A 87 10.03 -9.00 -2.04
CA VAL A 87 8.71 -8.41 -1.80
C VAL A 87 7.64 -9.50 -1.73
N ASP A 88 7.61 -10.40 -2.70
CA ASP A 88 6.63 -11.47 -2.76
C ASP A 88 6.78 -12.43 -1.58
N VAL A 89 8.01 -12.79 -1.21
CA VAL A 89 8.28 -13.67 -0.06
C VAL A 89 7.79 -13.03 1.24
N MET A 90 8.10 -11.77 1.49
CA MET A 90 7.69 -11.06 2.71
C MET A 90 6.17 -10.91 2.81
N HIS A 91 5.52 -10.55 1.71
CA HIS A 91 4.07 -10.38 1.68
C HIS A 91 3.34 -11.71 1.90
N ASP A 92 3.77 -12.76 1.23
CA ASP A 92 3.20 -14.10 1.37
C ASP A 92 3.35 -14.62 2.81
N PHE A 93 4.52 -14.41 3.43
CA PHE A 93 4.74 -14.77 4.82
C PHE A 93 3.81 -14.02 5.76
N TYR A 94 3.62 -12.72 5.56
CA TYR A 94 2.70 -11.90 6.34
C TYR A 94 1.26 -12.43 6.24
N GLU A 95 0.78 -12.66 5.03
CA GLU A 95 -0.58 -13.15 4.79
C GLU A 95 -0.83 -14.50 5.45
N LYS A 96 0.15 -15.41 5.42
CA LYS A 96 0.02 -16.75 5.99
C LYS A 96 0.12 -16.79 7.51
N HIS A 97 0.92 -15.92 8.13
CA HIS A 97 1.27 -16.03 9.53
C HIS A 97 0.78 -14.90 10.41
N TYR A 98 0.95 -13.65 9.99
CA TYR A 98 0.64 -12.47 10.82
C TYR A 98 -0.79 -11.97 10.64
N SER A 99 -1.31 -11.98 9.45
CA SER A 99 -2.68 -11.55 9.17
C SER A 99 -3.71 -12.37 9.95
N LYS A 100 -3.47 -13.67 10.07
CA LYS A 100 -4.32 -14.59 10.82
C LYS A 100 -4.30 -14.31 12.32
N ARG A 101 -3.13 -14.00 12.88
CA ARG A 101 -2.98 -13.68 14.30
C ARG A 101 -3.74 -12.41 14.70
N GLN A 102 -3.75 -11.42 13.83
CA GLN A 102 -4.48 -10.17 14.08
C GLN A 102 -5.99 -10.36 14.03
N GLN A 103 -6.47 -11.42 13.40
CA GLN A 103 -7.89 -11.78 13.34
C GLN A 103 -8.32 -12.71 14.48
N GLY A 104 -7.41 -13.08 15.39
CA GLY A 104 -7.70 -14.03 16.47
C GLY A 104 -7.82 -15.49 15.99
N GLU A 105 -7.35 -15.77 14.80
CA GLU A 105 -7.26 -17.14 14.27
C GLU A 105 -5.85 -17.70 14.60
N GLU A 106 -5.80 -18.74 15.39
CA GLU A 106 -4.58 -19.51 15.67
C GLU A 106 -4.28 -20.53 14.56
#